data_2f769a789d1c4a06bc935c59c6ccc9a6
#
_entry.id   2f769a789d1c4a06bc935c59c6ccc9a6
#
_cell.length_a   1.000
_cell.length_b   1.000
_cell.length_c   1.000
_cell.angle_alpha   90.00
_cell.angle_beta   90.00
_cell.angle_gamma   90.00
#
_symmetry.space_group_name_H-M   'P 1'
#
loop_
_entity.id
_entity.type
_entity.pdbx_description
1 polymer ?
#
loop_
_entity_poly.entity_id
_entity_poly.type
_entity_poly.pdbx_seq_one_letter_code
_entity_poly.pdbx_strand_id
1 'polypeptide(L)'
;MKKTIGIFCIALFSAFQVKAQCNELFISEYVEGSRNNKALEIYNPSTSAVDLSKYRVTRWQNGSAAWTAQMSDVLSGTLQPKDVVVVVLDRRDTTQTGQDTPVVLPLRLKADLFLSKDYNTSFSMSFNGDDAMSLDKLNDATGKWVPVDIFGKIGERPSPAWSVKPPYTGTGTWYSLDKTLIRKDSVMTGVAKNPLEFNPKLEWVLYPRDMFDSLGFHRCMCTQGPSASTKAPFISQVALYPNPAITSATVFLSFEMEKLVCLNAAGQVVSVKYNHVGMDDMSQYSLDVAHLSTGVYTLEFIGQNGAKASAKLIK
;
A
#
# COMPACT_ATOMS: atom_id res chain seq x y z
N MET A 1 -27.66 51.54 -47.30
CA MET A 1 -27.38 50.11 -47.23
C MET A 1 -26.47 49.85 -46.02
N LYS A 2 -26.99 49.35 -44.91
CA LYS A 2 -26.21 49.04 -43.69
C LYS A 2 -25.85 47.54 -43.77
N LYS A 3 -24.57 47.22 -43.82
CA LYS A 3 -24.04 45.85 -43.75
C LYS A 3 -23.90 45.44 -42.30
N THR A 4 -24.67 44.47 -41.85
CA THR A 4 -24.58 43.83 -40.53
C THR A 4 -23.51 42.70 -40.61
N ILE A 5 -22.40 42.81 -39.90
CA ILE A 5 -21.39 41.78 -39.78
C ILE A 5 -21.78 40.93 -38.59
N GLY A 6 -22.21 39.67 -38.85
CA GLY A 6 -22.46 38.69 -37.81
C GLY A 6 -21.13 38.07 -37.31
N ILE A 7 -20.82 38.27 -36.04
CA ILE A 7 -19.68 37.58 -35.39
C ILE A 7 -20.14 36.20 -34.97
N PHE A 8 -19.56 35.18 -35.61
CA PHE A 8 -19.78 33.77 -35.25
C PHE A 8 -18.78 33.38 -34.17
N CYS A 9 -19.20 33.37 -32.91
CA CYS A 9 -18.37 32.84 -31.81
C CYS A 9 -18.35 31.31 -31.88
N ILE A 10 -17.23 30.74 -32.33
CA ILE A 10 -16.95 29.31 -32.22
C ILE A 10 -16.50 29.05 -30.78
N ALA A 11 -17.37 28.46 -29.96
CA ALA A 11 -17.01 27.96 -28.65
C ALA A 11 -16.18 26.67 -28.83
N LEU A 12 -14.87 26.78 -28.60
CA LEU A 12 -14.00 25.58 -28.50
C LEU A 12 -14.37 24.85 -27.20
N PHE A 13 -15.14 23.78 -27.30
CA PHE A 13 -15.27 22.79 -26.26
C PHE A 13 -13.95 22.00 -26.17
N SER A 14 -13.07 22.39 -25.25
CA SER A 14 -11.95 21.54 -24.81
C SER A 14 -12.57 20.33 -24.10
N ALA A 15 -12.67 19.20 -24.77
CA ALA A 15 -12.99 17.93 -24.15
C ALA A 15 -11.82 17.59 -23.20
N PHE A 16 -11.96 17.91 -21.92
CA PHE A 16 -11.10 17.33 -20.92
C PHE A 16 -11.31 15.83 -20.96
N GLN A 17 -10.32 15.12 -21.44
CA GLN A 17 -10.24 13.66 -21.31
C GLN A 17 -10.10 13.39 -19.80
N VAL A 18 -11.21 13.18 -19.12
CA VAL A 18 -11.21 12.59 -17.80
C VAL A 18 -10.62 11.20 -17.99
N LYS A 19 -9.34 11.02 -17.63
CA LYS A 19 -8.77 9.67 -17.55
C LYS A 19 -9.71 8.89 -16.64
N ALA A 20 -10.22 7.78 -17.14
CA ALA A 20 -11.07 6.89 -16.39
C ALA A 20 -10.25 6.38 -15.19
N GLN A 21 -10.42 7.04 -14.06
CA GLN A 21 -9.87 6.63 -12.78
C GLN A 21 -10.66 5.40 -12.31
N CYS A 22 -10.04 4.57 -11.48
CA CYS A 22 -10.70 3.41 -10.88
C CYS A 22 -11.02 2.23 -11.81
N ASN A 23 -10.30 2.05 -12.90
CA ASN A 23 -10.59 1.01 -13.89
C ASN A 23 -9.51 -0.07 -14.02
N GLU A 24 -8.33 0.14 -13.44
CA GLU A 24 -7.20 -0.77 -13.58
C GLU A 24 -6.60 -1.12 -12.23
N LEU A 25 -6.12 -2.35 -12.06
CA LEU A 25 -5.46 -2.79 -10.85
C LEU A 25 -4.23 -1.93 -10.55
N PHE A 26 -3.92 -1.78 -9.27
CA PHE A 26 -2.68 -1.14 -8.82
C PHE A 26 -2.16 -1.75 -7.51
N ILE A 27 -0.88 -1.57 -7.23
CA ILE A 27 -0.24 -1.99 -5.97
C ILE A 27 -0.73 -1.06 -4.87
N SER A 28 -1.44 -1.60 -3.88
CA SER A 28 -1.99 -0.86 -2.74
C SER A 28 -1.10 -0.89 -1.51
N GLU A 29 -0.27 -1.94 -1.35
CA GLU A 29 0.69 -2.03 -0.26
C GLU A 29 1.99 -2.70 -0.72
N TYR A 30 3.12 -2.17 -0.23
CA TYR A 30 4.47 -2.70 -0.43
C TYR A 30 5.08 -2.99 0.92
N VAL A 31 5.44 -4.24 1.18
CA VAL A 31 6.06 -4.69 2.42
C VAL A 31 7.47 -5.20 2.13
N GLU A 32 8.46 -4.43 2.54
CA GLU A 32 9.86 -4.85 2.62
C GLU A 32 10.20 -5.05 4.10
N GLY A 33 9.81 -6.19 4.63
CA GLY A 33 10.02 -6.58 6.02
C GLY A 33 11.35 -7.28 6.26
N SER A 34 11.54 -7.74 7.49
CA SER A 34 12.76 -8.42 7.88
C SER A 34 12.96 -9.73 7.09
N ARG A 35 14.19 -9.94 6.59
CA ARG A 35 14.57 -11.14 5.84
C ARG A 35 13.64 -11.40 4.66
N ASN A 36 12.90 -12.51 4.69
CA ASN A 36 12.01 -12.95 3.62
C ASN A 36 10.55 -12.46 3.77
N ASN A 37 10.26 -11.60 4.73
CA ASN A 37 8.94 -11.00 4.89
C ASN A 37 8.69 -9.97 3.78
N LYS A 38 8.41 -10.44 2.58
CA LYS A 38 8.14 -9.61 1.41
C LYS A 38 6.71 -9.86 0.93
N ALA A 39 5.96 -8.77 0.74
CA ALA A 39 4.62 -8.83 0.20
C ALA A 39 4.29 -7.63 -0.68
N LEU A 40 3.39 -7.85 -1.61
CA LEU A 40 2.67 -6.81 -2.34
C LEU A 40 1.18 -7.07 -2.17
N GLU A 41 0.42 -6.03 -1.91
CA GLU A 41 -1.03 -6.08 -2.04
C GLU A 41 -1.44 -5.38 -3.33
N ILE A 42 -2.35 -5.99 -4.07
CA ILE A 42 -2.88 -5.46 -5.33
C ILE A 42 -4.38 -5.26 -5.16
N TYR A 43 -4.85 -4.07 -5.44
CA TYR A 43 -6.25 -3.67 -5.28
C TYR A 43 -6.97 -3.58 -6.62
N ASN A 44 -8.22 -4.02 -6.63
CA ASN A 44 -9.14 -3.85 -7.75
C ASN A 44 -10.09 -2.65 -7.51
N PRO A 45 -9.78 -1.45 -8.03
CA PRO A 45 -10.64 -0.28 -7.85
C PRO A 45 -11.89 -0.29 -8.72
N SER A 46 -12.02 -1.25 -9.63
CA SER A 46 -13.12 -1.31 -10.60
C SER A 46 -14.41 -1.85 -9.99
N THR A 47 -15.48 -1.85 -10.77
CA THR A 47 -16.78 -2.44 -10.42
C THR A 47 -16.96 -3.85 -11.00
N SER A 48 -15.93 -4.41 -11.61
CA SER A 48 -15.96 -5.74 -12.24
C SER A 48 -14.88 -6.65 -11.66
N ALA A 49 -15.15 -7.94 -11.60
CA ALA A 49 -14.15 -8.94 -11.28
C ALA A 49 -13.08 -9.01 -12.39
N VAL A 50 -11.83 -9.22 -11.99
CA VAL A 50 -10.66 -9.22 -12.89
C VAL A 50 -9.97 -10.58 -12.85
N ASP A 51 -9.68 -11.14 -14.03
CA ASP A 51 -8.89 -12.35 -14.19
C ASP A 51 -7.41 -12.03 -13.97
N LEU A 52 -6.86 -12.52 -12.86
CA LEU A 52 -5.47 -12.29 -12.48
C LEU A 52 -4.45 -13.00 -13.39
N SER A 53 -4.85 -14.01 -14.18
CA SER A 53 -3.96 -14.65 -15.16
C SER A 53 -3.49 -13.71 -16.27
N LYS A 54 -4.16 -12.56 -16.42
CA LYS A 54 -3.78 -11.46 -17.32
C LYS A 54 -2.81 -10.46 -16.68
N TYR A 55 -2.36 -10.71 -15.45
CA TYR A 55 -1.45 -9.83 -14.72
C TYR A 55 -0.26 -10.61 -14.21
N ARG A 56 0.87 -9.90 -14.04
CA ARG A 56 2.07 -10.42 -13.42
C ARG A 56 2.73 -9.35 -12.55
N VAL A 57 3.47 -9.78 -11.53
CA VAL A 57 4.39 -8.96 -10.77
C VAL A 57 5.78 -9.06 -11.40
N THR A 58 6.46 -7.93 -11.60
CA THR A 58 7.82 -7.88 -12.13
C THR A 58 8.73 -7.09 -11.18
N ARG A 59 9.87 -7.67 -10.81
CA ARG A 59 10.96 -7.00 -10.09
C ARG A 59 12.03 -6.55 -11.08
N TRP A 60 12.31 -5.28 -11.14
CA TRP A 60 13.40 -4.68 -11.93
C TRP A 60 14.66 -4.61 -11.09
N GLN A 61 15.35 -5.76 -11.03
CA GLN A 61 16.47 -5.99 -10.10
C GLN A 61 17.61 -5.01 -10.32
N ASN A 62 18.05 -4.35 -9.22
CA ASN A 62 19.28 -3.53 -9.19
C ASN A 62 19.37 -2.46 -10.30
N GLY A 63 18.27 -1.83 -10.65
CA GLY A 63 18.22 -0.79 -11.70
C GLY A 63 18.24 -1.35 -13.12
N SER A 64 17.91 -2.62 -13.31
CA SER A 64 17.75 -3.17 -14.66
C SER A 64 16.65 -2.45 -15.43
N ALA A 65 16.93 -2.12 -16.70
CA ALA A 65 15.93 -1.66 -17.65
C ALA A 65 15.55 -2.77 -18.65
N ALA A 66 16.27 -3.90 -18.64
CA ALA A 66 16.02 -5.04 -19.50
C ALA A 66 15.28 -6.13 -18.71
N TRP A 67 14.15 -6.59 -19.24
CA TRP A 67 13.35 -7.64 -18.64
C TRP A 67 13.93 -9.03 -18.93
N THR A 68 13.84 -9.94 -17.95
CA THR A 68 14.06 -11.38 -18.10
C THR A 68 12.90 -12.18 -17.50
N ALA A 69 12.71 -13.41 -17.96
CA ALA A 69 11.61 -14.26 -17.48
C ALA A 69 11.64 -14.49 -15.96
N GLN A 70 12.83 -14.62 -15.38
CA GLN A 70 13.01 -14.83 -13.94
C GLN A 70 12.60 -13.62 -13.07
N MET A 71 12.48 -12.44 -13.67
CA MET A 71 12.08 -11.21 -12.96
C MET A 71 10.59 -11.16 -12.67
N SER A 72 9.77 -12.07 -13.23
CA SER A 72 8.32 -11.95 -13.12
C SER A 72 7.61 -13.27 -12.86
N ASP A 73 6.51 -13.19 -12.15
CA ASP A 73 5.55 -14.26 -11.93
C ASP A 73 4.15 -13.81 -12.36
N VAL A 74 3.47 -14.65 -13.15
CA VAL A 74 2.07 -14.43 -13.53
C VAL A 74 1.19 -14.78 -12.34
N LEU A 75 0.21 -13.92 -12.06
CA LEU A 75 -0.78 -14.14 -11.01
C LEU A 75 -1.81 -15.19 -11.42
N SER A 76 -2.65 -15.61 -10.48
CA SER A 76 -3.71 -16.58 -10.74
C SER A 76 -4.96 -16.27 -9.91
N GLY A 77 -6.11 -16.75 -10.39
CA GLY A 77 -7.39 -16.55 -9.74
C GLY A 77 -8.17 -15.35 -10.26
N THR A 78 -9.20 -14.97 -9.52
CA THR A 78 -10.10 -13.85 -9.86
C THR A 78 -10.17 -12.89 -8.70
N LEU A 79 -9.89 -11.62 -8.95
CA LEU A 79 -9.96 -10.55 -7.95
C LEU A 79 -11.32 -9.84 -8.06
N GLN A 80 -12.12 -9.90 -6.99
CA GLN A 80 -13.44 -9.31 -6.94
C GLN A 80 -13.38 -7.76 -6.97
N PRO A 81 -14.50 -7.09 -7.33
CA PRO A 81 -14.59 -5.63 -7.28
C PRO A 81 -14.33 -5.11 -5.87
N LYS A 82 -13.49 -4.06 -5.75
CA LYS A 82 -13.19 -3.39 -4.48
C LYS A 82 -12.48 -4.28 -3.45
N ASP A 83 -11.87 -5.37 -3.91
CA ASP A 83 -11.15 -6.34 -3.12
C ASP A 83 -9.65 -6.27 -3.40
N VAL A 84 -8.86 -6.97 -2.59
CA VAL A 84 -7.41 -7.05 -2.71
C VAL A 84 -6.94 -8.49 -2.87
N VAL A 85 -5.76 -8.67 -3.43
CA VAL A 85 -4.99 -9.92 -3.40
C VAL A 85 -3.63 -9.67 -2.78
N VAL A 86 -3.29 -10.41 -1.75
CA VAL A 86 -2.00 -10.34 -1.05
C VAL A 86 -1.06 -11.39 -1.62
N VAL A 87 0.03 -10.93 -2.22
CA VAL A 87 1.07 -11.76 -2.82
C VAL A 87 2.29 -11.77 -1.91
N VAL A 88 2.76 -12.94 -1.50
CA VAL A 88 3.86 -13.12 -0.56
C VAL A 88 4.97 -13.96 -1.18
N LEU A 89 6.23 -13.66 -0.82
CA LEU A 89 7.38 -14.49 -1.19
C LEU A 89 7.21 -15.91 -0.64
N ASP A 90 7.30 -16.92 -1.48
CA ASP A 90 7.14 -18.33 -1.08
C ASP A 90 8.37 -18.86 -0.32
N ARG A 91 8.42 -18.60 0.95
CA ARG A 91 9.34 -19.20 1.92
C ARG A 91 8.53 -19.79 3.07
N ARG A 92 7.74 -20.84 2.77
CA ARG A 92 6.82 -21.48 3.73
C ARG A 92 7.44 -22.65 4.48
N ASP A 93 8.52 -23.21 4.00
CA ASP A 93 9.18 -24.35 4.63
C ASP A 93 9.86 -23.92 5.94
N THR A 94 9.27 -24.32 7.06
CA THR A 94 9.71 -23.95 8.41
C THR A 94 10.99 -24.66 8.86
N THR A 95 11.51 -25.59 8.08
CA THR A 95 12.78 -26.28 8.35
C THR A 95 13.99 -25.53 7.82
N GLN A 96 13.78 -24.56 6.93
CA GLN A 96 14.84 -23.79 6.28
C GLN A 96 15.43 -22.72 7.20
N THR A 97 16.70 -22.38 6.94
CA THR A 97 17.45 -21.36 7.71
C THR A 97 18.26 -20.47 6.76
N GLY A 98 18.95 -19.47 7.31
CA GLY A 98 19.82 -18.58 6.52
C GLY A 98 19.01 -17.72 5.54
N GLN A 99 19.38 -17.76 4.26
CA GLN A 99 18.72 -16.99 3.21
C GLN A 99 17.29 -17.50 2.91
N ASP A 100 17.02 -18.76 3.19
CA ASP A 100 15.69 -19.35 3.00
C ASP A 100 14.84 -19.38 4.27
N THR A 101 15.24 -18.60 5.30
CA THR A 101 14.44 -18.45 6.53
C THR A 101 12.97 -18.20 6.19
N PRO A 102 12.06 -18.95 6.82
CA PRO A 102 10.64 -18.85 6.51
C PRO A 102 10.07 -17.45 6.75
N VAL A 103 9.13 -17.07 5.91
CA VAL A 103 8.22 -15.95 6.17
C VAL A 103 7.46 -16.18 7.47
N VAL A 104 7.34 -15.17 8.31
CA VAL A 104 6.69 -15.28 9.62
C VAL A 104 5.21 -15.64 9.48
N LEU A 105 4.69 -16.38 10.49
CA LEU A 105 3.31 -16.85 10.46
C LEU A 105 2.26 -15.73 10.26
N PRO A 106 2.35 -14.57 10.94
CA PRO A 106 1.39 -13.49 10.71
C PRO A 106 1.27 -13.06 9.24
N LEU A 107 2.41 -12.94 8.52
CA LEU A 107 2.38 -12.60 7.09
C LEU A 107 1.87 -13.77 6.23
N ARG A 108 2.23 -15.01 6.57
CA ARG A 108 1.71 -16.19 5.84
C ARG A 108 0.18 -16.31 5.93
N LEU A 109 -0.42 -15.93 7.06
CA LEU A 109 -1.87 -15.94 7.26
C LEU A 109 -2.62 -14.85 6.48
N LYS A 110 -1.90 -13.83 5.98
CA LYS A 110 -2.43 -12.77 5.14
C LYS A 110 -2.37 -13.09 3.63
N ALA A 111 -1.57 -14.07 3.26
CA ALA A 111 -1.28 -14.37 1.86
C ALA A 111 -2.44 -15.08 1.16
N ASP A 112 -2.82 -14.56 0.00
CA ASP A 112 -3.71 -15.21 -0.97
C ASP A 112 -2.88 -16.01 -2.00
N LEU A 113 -1.73 -15.48 -2.40
CA LEU A 113 -0.81 -16.08 -3.36
C LEU A 113 0.61 -16.12 -2.81
N PHE A 114 1.33 -17.21 -3.13
CA PHE A 114 2.76 -17.35 -2.87
C PHE A 114 3.50 -17.47 -4.18
N LEU A 115 4.50 -16.61 -4.41
CA LEU A 115 5.30 -16.56 -5.63
C LEU A 115 6.80 -16.66 -5.35
N SER A 116 7.59 -16.90 -6.38
CA SER A 116 9.07 -16.98 -6.31
C SER A 116 9.58 -18.04 -5.34
N LYS A 117 9.02 -19.25 -5.40
CA LYS A 117 9.42 -20.37 -4.53
C LYS A 117 10.89 -20.75 -4.69
N ASP A 118 11.41 -20.71 -5.89
CA ASP A 118 12.81 -21.01 -6.22
C ASP A 118 13.43 -19.81 -6.93
N TYR A 119 14.44 -19.22 -6.31
CA TYR A 119 15.16 -18.06 -6.83
C TYR A 119 15.77 -18.29 -8.22
N ASN A 120 16.16 -19.53 -8.55
CA ASN A 120 16.72 -19.85 -9.86
C ASN A 120 15.68 -19.84 -10.99
N THR A 121 14.40 -20.02 -10.65
CA THR A 121 13.29 -19.98 -11.62
C THR A 121 12.58 -18.64 -11.64
N SER A 122 12.40 -18.03 -10.47
CA SER A 122 11.82 -16.69 -10.33
C SER A 122 12.31 -15.99 -9.07
N PHE A 123 12.54 -14.69 -9.17
CA PHE A 123 12.91 -13.82 -8.06
C PHE A 123 12.05 -12.53 -8.02
N SER A 124 10.86 -12.57 -8.59
CA SER A 124 9.97 -11.40 -8.64
C SER A 124 9.64 -10.83 -7.26
N MET A 125 9.53 -11.70 -6.24
CA MET A 125 9.22 -11.29 -4.87
C MET A 125 10.45 -11.16 -3.95
N SER A 126 11.67 -11.29 -4.49
CA SER A 126 12.91 -11.21 -3.69
C SER A 126 13.50 -9.78 -3.65
N PHE A 127 12.65 -8.76 -3.64
CA PHE A 127 13.08 -7.37 -3.58
C PHE A 127 13.62 -6.98 -2.19
N ASN A 128 14.48 -5.97 -2.13
CA ASN A 128 15.23 -5.58 -0.94
C ASN A 128 15.35 -4.06 -0.74
N GLY A 129 14.41 -3.30 -1.29
CA GLY A 129 14.32 -1.85 -1.10
C GLY A 129 14.99 -1.01 -2.18
N ASP A 130 15.92 -1.56 -2.98
CA ASP A 130 16.62 -0.86 -4.05
C ASP A 130 16.15 -1.24 -5.47
N ASP A 131 15.07 -2.00 -5.55
CA ASP A 131 14.48 -2.45 -6.81
C ASP A 131 13.26 -1.60 -7.18
N ALA A 132 12.98 -1.46 -8.48
CA ALA A 132 11.66 -1.06 -8.91
C ALA A 132 10.77 -2.30 -9.07
N MET A 133 9.47 -2.14 -8.79
CA MET A 133 8.45 -3.16 -8.97
C MET A 133 7.42 -2.70 -9.97
N SER A 134 6.88 -3.60 -10.79
CA SER A 134 5.71 -3.29 -11.61
C SER A 134 4.64 -4.36 -11.51
N LEU A 135 3.40 -3.92 -11.63
CA LEU A 135 2.26 -4.74 -11.98
C LEU A 135 2.05 -4.57 -13.47
N ASP A 136 2.23 -5.63 -14.24
CA ASP A 136 2.07 -5.61 -15.68
C ASP A 136 0.80 -6.34 -16.10
N LYS A 137 0.14 -5.86 -17.15
CA LYS A 137 -1.02 -6.48 -17.78
C LYS A 137 -0.67 -7.01 -19.17
N LEU A 138 -1.17 -8.19 -19.50
CA LEU A 138 -1.08 -8.76 -20.85
C LEU A 138 -1.98 -7.97 -21.79
N ASN A 139 -1.41 -7.42 -22.84
CA ASN A 139 -2.16 -6.84 -23.94
C ASN A 139 -2.51 -7.97 -24.93
N ASP A 140 -3.74 -8.42 -24.92
CA ASP A 140 -4.21 -9.56 -25.73
C ASP A 140 -4.04 -9.32 -27.24
N ALA A 141 -4.07 -8.07 -27.71
CA ALA A 141 -3.92 -7.76 -29.13
C ALA A 141 -2.47 -7.89 -29.62
N THR A 142 -1.48 -7.68 -28.73
CA THR A 142 -0.06 -7.68 -29.08
C THR A 142 0.73 -8.83 -28.45
N GLY A 143 0.13 -9.54 -27.50
CA GLY A 143 0.82 -10.56 -26.69
C GLY A 143 1.92 -9.98 -25.77
N LYS A 144 1.99 -8.65 -25.58
CA LYS A 144 3.03 -8.00 -24.78
C LYS A 144 2.50 -7.65 -23.40
N TRP A 145 3.37 -7.80 -22.43
CA TRP A 145 3.15 -7.30 -21.06
C TRP A 145 3.45 -5.81 -21.01
N VAL A 146 2.55 -5.04 -20.42
CA VAL A 146 2.64 -3.58 -20.30
C VAL A 146 2.40 -3.18 -18.85
N PRO A 147 3.26 -2.37 -18.22
CA PRO A 147 3.03 -1.90 -16.87
C PRO A 147 1.70 -1.13 -16.77
N VAL A 148 0.93 -1.45 -15.74
CA VAL A 148 -0.27 -0.72 -15.32
C VAL A 148 -0.02 0.03 -14.01
N ASP A 149 0.99 -0.41 -13.24
CA ASP A 149 1.50 0.31 -12.08
C ASP A 149 3.00 0.06 -11.87
N ILE A 150 3.74 1.09 -11.46
CA ILE A 150 5.18 1.04 -11.20
C ILE A 150 5.44 1.68 -9.83
N PHE A 151 6.07 0.93 -8.95
CA PHE A 151 6.72 1.40 -7.73
C PHE A 151 8.21 1.57 -8.01
N GLY A 152 8.77 2.74 -7.75
CA GLY A 152 10.15 3.05 -8.11
C GLY A 152 10.29 3.64 -9.52
N LYS A 153 11.48 3.54 -10.08
CA LYS A 153 11.82 3.95 -11.46
C LYS A 153 12.62 2.84 -12.13
N ILE A 154 12.07 2.29 -13.20
CA ILE A 154 12.72 1.24 -13.99
C ILE A 154 13.98 1.81 -14.63
N GLY A 155 15.11 1.10 -14.51
CA GLY A 155 16.40 1.53 -15.04
C GLY A 155 17.24 2.39 -14.10
N GLU A 156 16.76 2.62 -12.87
CA GLU A 156 17.51 3.35 -11.84
C GLU A 156 17.63 2.50 -10.57
N ARG A 157 18.81 2.50 -9.96
CA ARG A 157 19.07 1.83 -8.68
C ARG A 157 19.33 2.87 -7.60
N PRO A 158 18.46 3.02 -6.61
CA PRO A 158 18.75 3.83 -5.43
C PRO A 158 19.81 3.16 -4.56
N SER A 159 20.46 3.93 -3.67
CA SER A 159 21.43 3.39 -2.71
C SER A 159 21.27 4.08 -1.35
N PRO A 160 20.81 3.35 -0.33
CA PRO A 160 20.43 1.93 -0.32
C PRO A 160 18.97 1.67 -0.72
N ALA A 161 18.14 2.70 -0.86
CA ALA A 161 16.70 2.55 -1.08
C ALA A 161 16.06 3.78 -1.69
N TRP A 162 14.83 3.65 -2.22
CA TRP A 162 14.04 4.77 -2.71
C TRP A 162 13.75 5.75 -1.58
N SER A 163 13.96 7.03 -1.87
CA SER A 163 13.67 8.16 -0.99
C SER A 163 12.93 9.27 -1.74
N VAL A 164 12.78 10.44 -1.14
CA VAL A 164 11.92 11.51 -1.68
C VAL A 164 12.39 12.15 -2.97
N LYS A 165 13.68 12.03 -3.33
CA LYS A 165 14.23 12.61 -4.57
C LYS A 165 15.56 11.98 -4.96
N PRO A 166 15.92 12.01 -6.27
CA PRO A 166 17.23 11.60 -6.72
C PRO A 166 18.35 12.51 -6.12
N PRO A 167 19.58 11.98 -6.03
CA PRO A 167 20.05 10.71 -6.56
C PRO A 167 19.74 9.48 -5.68
N TYR A 168 18.82 9.58 -4.72
CA TYR A 168 18.43 8.50 -3.77
C TYR A 168 19.63 7.91 -3.03
N THR A 169 20.60 8.73 -2.70
CA THR A 169 21.81 8.35 -1.98
C THR A 169 21.90 9.11 -0.68
N GLY A 170 22.55 8.51 0.31
CA GLY A 170 22.93 9.18 1.51
C GLY A 170 22.04 8.93 2.72
N THR A 171 22.16 9.83 3.68
CA THR A 171 21.47 9.80 4.96
C THR A 171 20.07 10.37 4.83
N GLY A 172 19.10 9.78 5.51
CA GLY A 172 17.74 10.27 5.55
C GLY A 172 16.74 9.15 5.79
N THR A 173 15.47 9.48 5.68
CA THR A 173 14.40 8.50 5.76
C THR A 173 14.33 7.72 4.46
N TRP A 174 14.61 6.43 4.53
CA TRP A 174 14.42 5.52 3.41
C TRP A 174 13.00 5.01 3.44
N TYR A 175 12.33 5.07 2.30
CA TYR A 175 10.92 4.70 2.20
C TYR A 175 10.71 3.25 1.81
N SER A 176 11.65 2.61 1.11
CA SER A 176 11.45 1.26 0.57
C SER A 176 12.25 0.16 1.27
N LEU A 177 13.22 0.50 2.11
CA LEU A 177 14.05 -0.46 2.84
C LEU A 177 13.55 -0.60 4.28
N ASP A 178 13.34 -1.84 4.73
CA ASP A 178 12.89 -2.14 6.10
C ASP A 178 11.60 -1.37 6.47
N LYS A 179 10.64 -1.32 5.55
CA LYS A 179 9.41 -0.55 5.70
C LYS A 179 8.20 -1.25 5.12
N THR A 180 7.04 -0.84 5.62
CA THR A 180 5.75 -1.07 4.99
C THR A 180 5.25 0.26 4.44
N LEU A 181 4.80 0.28 3.19
CA LEU A 181 4.21 1.43 2.55
C LEU A 181 2.78 1.11 2.12
N ILE A 182 1.83 1.94 2.53
CA ILE A 182 0.43 1.81 2.16
C ILE A 182 0.08 2.96 1.21
N ARG A 183 -0.58 2.64 0.10
CA ARG A 183 -1.00 3.65 -0.87
C ARG A 183 -2.07 4.55 -0.26
N LYS A 184 -1.98 5.86 -0.52
CA LYS A 184 -2.97 6.84 -0.01
C LYS A 184 -4.34 6.60 -0.63
N ASP A 185 -5.39 6.79 0.14
CA ASP A 185 -6.79 6.66 -0.30
C ASP A 185 -7.12 7.51 -1.53
N SER A 186 -6.43 8.64 -1.69
CA SER A 186 -6.59 9.57 -2.81
C SER A 186 -6.00 9.08 -4.12
N VAL A 187 -5.21 8.01 -4.10
CA VAL A 187 -4.66 7.39 -5.31
C VAL A 187 -5.71 6.44 -5.89
N MET A 188 -6.15 6.73 -7.10
CA MET A 188 -7.25 6.04 -7.77
C MET A 188 -6.81 5.26 -9.03
N THR A 189 -5.52 5.29 -9.34
CA THR A 189 -4.93 4.60 -10.49
C THR A 189 -3.44 4.42 -10.28
N GLY A 190 -2.86 3.38 -10.87
CA GLY A 190 -1.42 3.13 -10.87
C GLY A 190 -0.62 4.07 -11.77
N VAL A 191 0.69 4.04 -11.64
CA VAL A 191 1.67 4.74 -12.47
C VAL A 191 2.06 3.85 -13.65
N ALA A 192 1.34 3.96 -14.76
CA ALA A 192 1.54 3.07 -15.93
C ALA A 192 2.76 3.42 -16.79
N LYS A 193 3.34 4.60 -16.62
CA LYS A 193 4.52 5.06 -17.38
C LYS A 193 5.69 5.20 -16.43
N ASN A 194 6.87 4.69 -16.86
CA ASN A 194 8.09 4.84 -16.07
C ASN A 194 8.32 6.32 -15.72
N PRO A 195 8.33 6.71 -14.42
CA PRO A 195 8.40 8.10 -14.03
C PRO A 195 9.81 8.67 -14.29
N LEU A 196 9.89 9.98 -14.52
CA LEU A 196 11.19 10.68 -14.61
C LEU A 196 11.90 10.68 -13.24
N GLU A 197 11.12 10.88 -12.18
CA GLU A 197 11.55 10.81 -10.79
C GLU A 197 10.51 10.05 -9.98
N PHE A 198 10.95 9.25 -9.02
CA PHE A 198 10.07 8.57 -8.08
C PHE A 198 10.15 9.26 -6.71
N ASN A 199 9.04 9.75 -6.23
CA ASN A 199 8.91 10.28 -4.87
C ASN A 199 7.80 9.52 -4.14
N PRO A 200 8.15 8.52 -3.31
CA PRO A 200 7.14 7.71 -2.62
C PRO A 200 6.20 8.54 -1.73
N LYS A 201 6.67 9.65 -1.16
CA LYS A 201 5.86 10.52 -0.31
C LYS A 201 4.60 11.08 -1.00
N LEU A 202 4.60 11.18 -2.33
CA LEU A 202 3.45 11.70 -3.07
C LEU A 202 2.24 10.76 -2.99
N GLU A 203 2.46 9.46 -3.07
CA GLU A 203 1.39 8.46 -3.18
C GLU A 203 1.32 7.47 -2.01
N TRP A 204 2.35 7.40 -1.17
CA TRP A 204 2.48 6.39 -0.15
C TRP A 204 2.56 6.99 1.25
N VAL A 205 2.13 6.22 2.23
CA VAL A 205 2.30 6.46 3.67
C VAL A 205 3.28 5.43 4.20
N LEU A 206 4.25 5.92 4.97
CA LEU A 206 5.34 5.10 5.51
C LEU A 206 4.98 4.53 6.87
N TYR A 207 5.22 3.23 7.03
CA TYR A 207 5.03 2.49 8.29
C TYR A 207 6.29 1.71 8.67
N PRO A 208 6.41 1.29 9.94
CA PRO A 208 7.52 0.45 10.38
C PRO A 208 7.62 -0.85 9.61
N ARG A 209 8.82 -1.44 9.67
CA ARG A 209 9.08 -2.79 9.19
C ARG A 209 8.16 -3.82 9.86
N ASP A 210 7.79 -4.87 9.11
CA ASP A 210 6.98 -6.00 9.59
C ASP A 210 5.58 -5.62 10.10
N MET A 211 5.01 -4.54 9.57
CA MET A 211 3.61 -4.21 9.80
C MET A 211 2.75 -4.91 8.74
N PHE A 212 1.95 -5.90 9.16
CA PHE A 212 1.13 -6.73 8.27
C PHE A 212 -0.37 -6.59 8.50
N ASP A 213 -0.78 -5.81 9.52
CA ASP A 213 -2.19 -5.75 9.94
C ASP A 213 -3.10 -5.12 8.88
N SER A 214 -2.55 -4.21 8.07
CA SER A 214 -3.23 -3.55 6.96
C SER A 214 -3.49 -4.45 5.76
N LEU A 215 -2.68 -5.48 5.55
CA LEU A 215 -2.85 -6.43 4.44
C LEU A 215 -4.20 -7.13 4.49
N GLY A 216 -4.83 -7.28 3.33
CA GLY A 216 -6.15 -7.87 3.14
C GLY A 216 -7.27 -6.84 3.04
N PHE A 217 -6.94 -5.53 3.01
CA PHE A 217 -7.93 -4.47 2.84
C PHE A 217 -7.28 -3.17 2.38
N HIS A 218 -7.82 -2.54 1.33
CA HIS A 218 -7.40 -1.21 0.90
C HIS A 218 -8.58 -0.24 0.79
N ARG A 219 -8.34 1.00 1.21
CA ARG A 219 -9.30 2.10 1.04
C ARG A 219 -8.89 2.94 -0.17
N CYS A 220 -9.87 3.28 -0.99
CA CYS A 220 -9.65 4.13 -2.15
C CYS A 220 -10.87 5.02 -2.38
N MET A 221 -10.65 6.27 -2.77
CA MET A 221 -11.74 7.18 -3.15
C MET A 221 -12.55 6.67 -4.35
N CYS A 222 -12.07 5.64 -5.03
CA CYS A 222 -12.82 4.91 -6.05
C CYS A 222 -14.12 4.25 -5.56
N THR A 223 -14.30 4.11 -4.26
CA THR A 223 -15.54 3.57 -3.68
C THR A 223 -16.67 4.60 -3.62
N GLN A 224 -16.31 5.88 -3.79
CA GLN A 224 -17.28 6.98 -3.79
C GLN A 224 -17.63 7.32 -5.24
N GLY A 225 -18.85 6.99 -5.69
CA GLY A 225 -19.42 7.60 -6.88
C GLY A 225 -19.50 9.13 -6.71
N PRO A 226 -19.81 9.91 -7.77
CA PRO A 226 -19.99 11.35 -7.63
C PRO A 226 -21.15 11.60 -6.66
N SER A 227 -20.83 11.69 -5.38
CA SER A 227 -21.81 11.98 -4.33
C SER A 227 -21.98 13.48 -4.24
N ALA A 228 -23.17 13.93 -4.53
CA ALA A 228 -23.63 15.23 -4.01
C ALA A 228 -23.37 15.20 -2.50
N SER A 229 -22.42 16.03 -2.09
CA SER A 229 -22.13 16.50 -0.75
C SER A 229 -22.98 15.95 0.41
N THR A 230 -22.56 14.84 0.97
CA THR A 230 -22.67 14.59 2.40
C THR A 230 -21.31 14.10 2.86
N LYS A 231 -20.67 14.88 3.75
CA LYS A 231 -19.41 14.47 4.40
C LYS A 231 -19.63 13.10 5.04
N ALA A 232 -19.22 12.03 4.35
CA ALA A 232 -19.01 10.76 5.02
C ALA A 232 -17.90 11.00 6.07
N PRO A 233 -18.05 10.51 7.31
CA PRO A 233 -16.99 10.66 8.28
C PRO A 233 -15.73 10.04 7.71
N PHE A 234 -14.65 10.82 7.66
CA PHE A 234 -13.31 10.32 7.38
C PHE A 234 -13.01 9.26 8.43
N ILE A 235 -13.15 7.98 8.07
CA ILE A 235 -12.60 6.92 8.90
C ILE A 235 -11.12 6.90 8.53
N SER A 236 -10.32 7.55 9.34
CA SER A 236 -8.88 7.63 9.18
C SER A 236 -8.26 6.25 9.27
N GLN A 237 -7.29 5.95 8.43
CA GLN A 237 -6.51 4.71 8.55
C GLN A 237 -5.83 4.69 9.91
N VAL A 238 -5.97 3.59 10.63
CA VAL A 238 -5.31 3.32 11.90
C VAL A 238 -4.48 2.07 11.73
N ALA A 239 -3.19 2.21 11.95
CA ALA A 239 -2.33 1.05 12.12
C ALA A 239 -1.92 0.93 13.59
N LEU A 240 -1.99 -0.28 14.14
CA LEU A 240 -1.66 -0.59 15.52
C LEU A 240 -0.67 -1.77 15.56
N TYR A 241 0.52 -1.54 16.10
CA TYR A 241 1.58 -2.55 16.15
C TYR A 241 2.42 -2.45 17.43
N PRO A 242 2.84 -3.58 18.04
CA PRO A 242 2.43 -4.95 17.73
C PRO A 242 0.98 -5.21 18.14
N ASN A 243 0.30 -6.10 17.41
CA ASN A 243 -1.03 -6.57 17.74
C ASN A 243 -1.12 -8.09 17.41
N PRO A 244 -1.13 -9.02 18.38
CA PRO A 244 -1.28 -8.80 19.82
C PRO A 244 -0.15 -8.02 20.49
N ALA A 245 -0.52 -7.22 21.49
CA ALA A 245 0.41 -6.41 22.27
C ALA A 245 0.73 -7.05 23.64
N ILE A 246 1.97 -6.91 24.12
CA ILE A 246 2.39 -7.44 25.43
C ILE A 246 2.47 -6.31 26.46
N THR A 247 3.30 -5.32 26.24
CA THR A 247 3.50 -4.19 27.16
C THR A 247 3.08 -2.86 26.57
N SER A 248 3.32 -2.68 25.29
CA SER A 248 3.01 -1.47 24.57
C SER A 248 2.53 -1.79 23.16
N ALA A 249 1.79 -0.86 22.56
CA ALA A 249 1.45 -0.86 21.16
C ALA A 249 1.65 0.55 20.60
N THR A 250 2.08 0.66 19.34
CA THR A 250 2.19 1.94 18.65
C THR A 250 1.02 2.08 17.70
N VAL A 251 0.35 3.23 17.75
CA VAL A 251 -0.71 3.58 16.81
C VAL A 251 -0.22 4.68 15.87
N PHE A 252 -0.59 4.57 14.60
CA PHE A 252 -0.34 5.56 13.56
C PHE A 252 -1.68 6.12 13.09
N LEU A 253 -1.82 7.44 13.12
CA LEU A 253 -3.02 8.15 12.76
C LEU A 253 -2.72 9.17 11.67
N SER A 254 -3.63 9.36 10.73
CA SER A 254 -3.57 10.41 9.71
C SER A 254 -3.98 11.80 10.25
N PHE A 255 -4.21 11.91 11.55
CA PHE A 255 -4.58 13.14 12.24
C PHE A 255 -3.96 13.19 13.63
N GLU A 256 -3.83 14.39 14.19
CA GLU A 256 -3.40 14.58 15.56
C GLU A 256 -4.51 14.19 16.54
N MET A 257 -4.17 13.26 17.47
CA MET A 257 -5.12 12.73 18.44
C MET A 257 -5.31 13.69 19.60
N GLU A 258 -6.54 14.06 19.87
CA GLU A 258 -6.96 14.81 21.04
C GLU A 258 -7.34 13.88 22.20
N LYS A 259 -8.02 12.76 21.87
CA LYS A 259 -8.57 11.85 22.87
C LYS A 259 -8.49 10.40 22.41
N LEU A 260 -8.14 9.53 23.36
CA LEU A 260 -8.21 8.07 23.25
C LEU A 260 -9.30 7.55 24.18
N VAL A 261 -10.17 6.68 23.66
CA VAL A 261 -11.12 5.89 24.45
C VAL A 261 -10.80 4.42 24.23
N CYS A 262 -10.54 3.68 25.30
CA CYS A 262 -10.34 2.23 25.25
C CYS A 262 -11.52 1.53 25.92
N LEU A 263 -12.17 0.61 25.21
CA LEU A 263 -13.31 -0.15 25.69
C LEU A 263 -12.92 -1.64 25.80
N ASN A 264 -13.25 -2.28 26.91
CA ASN A 264 -13.14 -3.73 27.04
C ASN A 264 -14.29 -4.45 26.31
N ALA A 265 -14.30 -5.79 26.30
CA ALA A 265 -15.33 -6.60 25.67
C ALA A 265 -16.75 -6.38 26.23
N ALA A 266 -16.88 -5.86 27.45
CA ALA A 266 -18.15 -5.50 28.09
C ALA A 266 -18.58 -4.06 27.77
N GLY A 267 -17.83 -3.32 26.95
CA GLY A 267 -18.10 -1.90 26.62
C GLY A 267 -17.75 -0.91 27.71
N GLN A 268 -17.00 -1.34 28.74
CA GLN A 268 -16.57 -0.47 29.83
C GLN A 268 -15.29 0.25 29.42
N VAL A 269 -15.18 1.54 29.78
CA VAL A 269 -14.00 2.35 29.52
C VAL A 269 -12.84 1.91 30.43
N VAL A 270 -11.69 1.65 29.83
CA VAL A 270 -10.44 1.31 30.51
C VAL A 270 -9.42 2.41 30.23
N SER A 271 -8.70 2.84 31.27
CA SER A 271 -7.66 3.87 31.09
C SER A 271 -6.43 3.28 30.41
N VAL A 272 -5.96 3.93 29.34
CA VAL A 272 -4.69 3.62 28.65
C VAL A 272 -3.88 4.91 28.58
N LYS A 273 -2.64 4.87 29.07
CA LYS A 273 -1.71 6.00 28.93
C LYS A 273 -1.08 5.96 27.54
N TYR A 274 -0.83 7.13 26.98
CA TYR A 274 -0.17 7.27 25.70
C TYR A 274 0.79 8.46 25.67
N ASN A 275 1.80 8.35 24.79
CA ASN A 275 2.76 9.42 24.52
C ASN A 275 2.86 9.64 23.02
N HIS A 276 2.92 10.92 22.59
CA HIS A 276 3.20 11.28 21.21
C HIS A 276 4.68 11.03 20.91
N VAL A 277 4.99 10.32 19.83
CA VAL A 277 6.37 9.91 19.50
C VAL A 277 6.89 10.67 18.27
N GLY A 278 6.03 11.35 17.53
CA GLY A 278 6.35 12.19 16.38
C GLY A 278 6.98 11.47 15.19
N MET A 279 6.41 11.62 13.97
CA MET A 279 7.05 11.37 12.68
C MET A 279 6.59 12.44 11.68
N ASP A 280 7.41 12.70 10.66
CA ASP A 280 7.24 13.83 9.74
C ASP A 280 5.90 13.91 8.98
N ASP A 281 5.17 12.78 8.80
CA ASP A 281 3.95 12.74 7.97
C ASP A 281 2.74 12.08 8.63
N MET A 282 2.88 11.50 9.84
CA MET A 282 1.79 10.87 10.59
C MET A 282 1.94 11.11 12.09
N SER A 283 0.81 11.25 12.76
CA SER A 283 0.81 11.29 14.23
C SER A 283 1.00 9.89 14.79
N GLN A 284 2.12 9.66 15.44
CA GLN A 284 2.47 8.39 16.07
C GLN A 284 2.32 8.48 17.59
N TYR A 285 1.62 7.52 18.17
CA TYR A 285 1.45 7.43 19.63
C TYR A 285 1.83 6.06 20.15
N SER A 286 2.60 6.03 21.24
CA SER A 286 2.88 4.80 21.98
C SER A 286 1.86 4.65 23.11
N LEU A 287 1.17 3.51 23.13
CA LEU A 287 0.15 3.15 24.13
C LEU A 287 0.77 2.20 25.15
N ASP A 288 0.64 2.51 26.45
CA ASP A 288 1.00 1.59 27.52
C ASP A 288 -0.19 0.68 27.85
N VAL A 289 -0.05 -0.59 27.47
CA VAL A 289 -1.08 -1.61 27.64
C VAL A 289 -0.64 -2.73 28.61
N ALA A 290 0.49 -2.56 29.32
CA ALA A 290 1.05 -3.59 30.20
C ALA A 290 0.07 -4.01 31.30
N HIS A 291 -0.71 -3.07 31.81
CA HIS A 291 -1.67 -3.27 32.90
C HIS A 291 -3.02 -3.88 32.48
N LEU A 292 -3.27 -3.98 31.17
CA LEU A 292 -4.50 -4.59 30.67
C LEU A 292 -4.50 -6.11 30.85
N SER A 293 -5.63 -6.68 31.19
CA SER A 293 -5.83 -8.13 31.21
C SER A 293 -5.84 -8.69 29.79
N THR A 294 -5.50 -9.97 29.64
CA THR A 294 -5.62 -10.66 28.34
C THR A 294 -7.06 -10.58 27.84
N GLY A 295 -7.23 -10.15 26.59
CA GLY A 295 -8.54 -9.95 26.00
C GLY A 295 -8.52 -9.06 24.77
N VAL A 296 -9.73 -8.72 24.31
CA VAL A 296 -9.95 -7.87 23.14
C VAL A 296 -10.49 -6.53 23.61
N TYR A 297 -9.91 -5.47 23.09
CA TYR A 297 -10.28 -4.09 23.38
C TYR A 297 -10.59 -3.33 22.10
N THR A 298 -11.53 -2.40 22.17
CA THR A 298 -11.79 -1.43 21.08
C THR A 298 -11.15 -0.10 21.47
N LEU A 299 -10.26 0.39 20.62
CA LEU A 299 -9.66 1.71 20.73
C LEU A 299 -10.39 2.68 19.81
N GLU A 300 -10.82 3.82 20.33
CA GLU A 300 -11.39 4.92 19.56
C GLU A 300 -10.47 6.14 19.69
N PHE A 301 -10.02 6.66 18.56
CA PHE A 301 -9.14 7.81 18.47
C PHE A 301 -9.96 9.00 17.95
N ILE A 302 -9.90 10.12 18.64
CA ILE A 302 -10.65 11.34 18.32
C ILE A 302 -9.65 12.47 18.13
N GLY A 303 -9.68 13.12 16.97
CA GLY A 303 -8.85 14.27 16.62
C GLY A 303 -9.56 15.60 16.83
N GLN A 304 -8.77 16.69 16.90
CA GLN A 304 -9.23 18.05 17.15
C GLN A 304 -10.30 18.52 16.15
N ASN A 305 -10.25 18.03 14.89
CA ASN A 305 -11.20 18.40 13.84
C ASN A 305 -12.44 17.49 13.79
N GLY A 306 -12.70 16.71 14.85
CA GLY A 306 -13.77 15.71 14.87
C GLY A 306 -13.47 14.48 14.01
N ALA A 307 -12.23 14.32 13.51
CA ALA A 307 -11.75 13.10 12.89
C ALA A 307 -11.88 11.96 13.88
N LYS A 308 -12.32 10.80 13.41
CA LYS A 308 -12.44 9.59 14.24
C LYS A 308 -11.81 8.40 13.55
N ALA A 309 -11.17 7.57 14.34
CA ALA A 309 -10.62 6.30 13.89
C ALA A 309 -10.83 5.26 14.99
N SER A 310 -10.86 3.99 14.62
CA SER A 310 -10.95 2.91 15.61
C SER A 310 -10.07 1.74 15.22
N ALA A 311 -9.54 1.05 16.23
CA ALA A 311 -8.77 -0.17 16.06
C ALA A 311 -9.15 -1.19 17.11
N LYS A 312 -8.93 -2.47 16.77
CA LYS A 312 -9.08 -3.59 17.70
C LYS A 312 -7.70 -3.93 18.28
N LEU A 313 -7.54 -3.82 19.58
CA LEU A 313 -6.34 -4.25 20.29
C LEU A 313 -6.57 -5.65 20.87
N ILE A 314 -5.62 -6.54 20.64
CA ILE A 314 -5.55 -7.87 21.27
C ILE A 314 -4.43 -7.82 22.31
N LYS A 315 -4.75 -8.18 23.55
CA LYS A 315 -3.83 -8.21 24.68
C LYS A 315 -3.56 -9.64 25.11
#